data_4cbf2c895bdb575d7d2d511bd9b3fc4e
#
_entry.id   4cbf2c895bdb575d7d2d511bd9b3fc4e
#
_cell.length_a   1.000
_cell.length_b   1.000
_cell.length_c   1.000
_cell.angle_alpha   90.00
_cell.angle_beta   90.00
_cell.angle_gamma   90.00
#
_symmetry.space_group_name_H-M   'P 1'
#
loop_
_entity.id
_entity.type
_entity.pdbx_description
1 polymer ?
#
loop_
_entity_poly.entity_id
_entity_poly.type
_entity_poly.pdbx_seq_one_letter_code
_entity_poly.pdbx_strand_id
1 'polypeptide(L)'
;IQLSNKTILITGAVGFIGSNLVLELLRTQDSIHIVGIDNMNNYYDVSIKEWRLKEIEAVAVAHPESSWKFIKGNIANKELIDQIFQENKPSIVVNLAAQAGVRYSITNPDVY
;
A
#
# COMPACT_ATOMS: atom_id res chain seq x y z
N ILE A 1 -12.00 13.91 6.73
CA ILE A 1 -12.41 12.83 5.85
C ILE A 1 -12.52 11.54 6.65
N GLN A 2 -13.64 10.90 6.51
CA GLN A 2 -13.88 9.61 7.16
C GLN A 2 -13.50 8.47 6.22
N LEU A 3 -12.52 7.70 6.63
CA LEU A 3 -12.07 6.55 5.87
C LEU A 3 -12.43 5.23 6.54
N SER A 4 -13.17 5.29 7.64
CA SER A 4 -13.57 4.09 8.37
C SER A 4 -14.36 3.13 7.48
N ASN A 5 -14.08 1.85 7.61
CA ASN A 5 -14.71 0.78 6.85
C ASN A 5 -14.42 0.82 5.34
N LYS A 6 -13.46 1.64 4.92
CA LYS A 6 -13.07 1.67 3.52
C LYS A 6 -11.85 0.78 3.29
N THR A 7 -11.74 0.27 2.08
CA THR A 7 -10.59 -0.52 1.65
C THR A 7 -9.72 0.34 0.75
N ILE A 8 -8.46 0.48 1.11
CA ILE A 8 -7.51 1.34 0.41
C ILE A 8 -6.37 0.48 -0.12
N LEU A 9 -6.12 0.57 -1.41
CA LEU A 9 -4.94 -0.07 -2.00
C LEU A 9 -3.82 0.97 -2.08
N ILE A 10 -2.69 0.63 -1.50
CA ILE A 10 -1.51 1.52 -1.50
C ILE A 10 -0.37 0.81 -2.20
N THR A 11 0.09 1.36 -3.32
CA THR A 11 1.26 0.84 -4.01
C THR A 11 2.50 1.55 -3.47
N GLY A 12 3.63 0.83 -3.45
CA GLY A 12 4.83 1.33 -2.79
C GLY A 12 4.65 1.43 -1.28
N ALA A 13 3.91 0.49 -0.72
CA ALA A 13 3.44 0.59 0.67
C ALA A 13 4.55 0.56 1.70
N VAL A 14 5.68 -0.08 1.40
CA VAL A 14 6.80 -0.11 2.35
C VAL A 14 7.94 0.81 1.94
N GLY A 15 7.72 1.69 0.95
CA GLY A 15 8.62 2.80 0.70
C GLY A 15 8.52 3.83 1.81
N PHE A 16 9.36 4.85 1.75
CA PHE A 16 9.40 5.85 2.82
C PHE A 16 8.04 6.54 3.03
N ILE A 17 7.48 7.07 1.94
CA ILE A 17 6.21 7.78 2.04
C ILE A 17 5.06 6.82 2.29
N GLY A 18 5.06 5.67 1.58
CA GLY A 18 3.98 4.71 1.70
C GLY A 18 3.85 4.12 3.08
N SER A 19 4.98 3.74 3.70
CA SER A 19 4.94 3.16 5.03
C SER A 19 4.44 4.18 6.06
N ASN A 20 4.86 5.44 5.94
CA ASN A 20 4.39 6.48 6.84
C ASN A 20 2.89 6.71 6.70
N LEU A 21 2.39 6.68 5.47
CA LEU A 21 0.95 6.81 5.24
C LEU A 21 0.18 5.65 5.85
N VAL A 22 0.66 4.42 5.66
CA VAL A 22 0.01 3.25 6.23
C VAL A 22 -0.04 3.35 7.74
N LEU A 23 1.07 3.69 8.37
CA LEU A 23 1.13 3.83 9.82
C LEU A 23 0.17 4.90 10.32
N GLU A 24 0.12 6.03 9.63
CA GLU A 24 -0.78 7.11 10.03
C GLU A 24 -2.24 6.69 9.92
N LEU A 25 -2.60 6.02 8.84
CA LEU A 25 -3.97 5.56 8.65
C LEU A 25 -4.37 4.54 9.71
N LEU A 26 -3.48 3.61 10.04
CA LEU A 26 -3.77 2.62 11.07
C LEU A 26 -3.95 3.26 12.44
N ARG A 27 -3.20 4.33 12.72
CA ARG A 27 -3.26 5.00 14.02
C ARG A 27 -4.45 5.93 14.16
N THR A 28 -4.91 6.53 13.06
CA THR A 28 -5.89 7.61 13.13
C THR A 28 -7.28 7.23 12.66
N GLN A 29 -7.42 6.15 11.88
CA GLN A 29 -8.71 5.76 11.35
C GLN A 29 -9.20 4.49 12.03
N ASP A 30 -10.50 4.47 12.32
CA ASP A 30 -11.12 3.28 12.89
C ASP A 30 -11.57 2.34 11.78
N SER A 31 -11.34 1.04 11.98
CA SER A 31 -11.83 0.00 11.08
C SER A 31 -11.43 0.22 9.61
N ILE A 32 -10.19 0.61 9.40
CA ILE A 32 -9.69 0.81 8.03
C ILE A 32 -9.07 -0.48 7.52
N HIS A 33 -9.25 -0.75 6.23
CA HIS A 33 -8.72 -1.95 5.60
C HIS A 33 -7.71 -1.54 4.54
N ILE A 34 -6.46 -1.90 4.76
CA ILE A 34 -5.37 -1.47 3.87
C ILE A 34 -4.77 -2.68 3.18
N VAL A 35 -4.71 -2.61 1.87
CA VAL A 35 -3.99 -3.59 1.05
C VAL A 35 -2.77 -2.88 0.49
N GLY A 36 -1.59 -3.32 0.88
CA GLY A 36 -0.36 -2.73 0.42
C GLY A 36 0.34 -3.64 -0.57
N ILE A 37 0.84 -3.07 -1.64
CA ILE A 37 1.65 -3.82 -2.61
C ILE A 37 3.00 -3.14 -2.77
N ASP A 38 4.04 -3.95 -2.80
CA ASP A 38 5.41 -3.47 -3.01
C ASP A 38 6.20 -4.62 -3.60
N ASN A 39 7.08 -4.32 -4.55
CA ASN A 39 7.91 -5.36 -5.15
C ASN A 39 9.13 -5.69 -4.27
N MET A 40 9.31 -4.95 -3.20
CA MET A 40 10.47 -5.10 -2.30
C MET A 40 11.79 -4.85 -2.99
N ASN A 41 11.73 -4.29 -4.20
CA ASN A 41 12.94 -3.91 -4.91
C ASN A 41 13.42 -2.56 -4.39
N ASN A 42 14.69 -2.50 -4.08
CA ASN A 42 15.25 -1.28 -3.53
C ASN A 42 16.68 -1.17 -3.98
N TYR A 43 17.00 -0.04 -4.59
CA TYR A 43 18.35 0.23 -5.02
C TYR A 43 19.30 0.43 -3.84
N TYR A 44 18.75 0.60 -2.64
CA TYR A 44 19.56 0.84 -1.44
C TYR A 44 19.68 -0.41 -0.59
N ASP A 45 18.64 -0.71 0.17
CA ASP A 45 18.71 -1.77 1.16
C ASP A 45 17.31 -2.36 1.38
N VAL A 46 17.16 -3.62 1.01
CA VAL A 46 15.89 -4.33 1.18
C VAL A 46 15.55 -4.45 2.67
N SER A 47 16.57 -4.53 3.53
CA SER A 47 16.33 -4.66 4.97
C SER A 47 15.57 -3.48 5.56
N ILE A 48 15.70 -2.29 4.97
CA ILE A 48 14.93 -1.13 5.41
C ILE A 48 13.45 -1.36 5.13
N LYS A 49 13.12 -1.89 3.96
CA LYS A 49 11.73 -2.19 3.64
C LYS A 49 11.17 -3.29 4.53
N GLU A 50 11.96 -4.30 4.82
CA GLU A 50 11.53 -5.36 5.73
C GLU A 50 11.29 -4.81 7.14
N TRP A 51 12.12 -3.91 7.60
CA TRP A 51 11.93 -3.27 8.89
C TRP A 51 10.64 -2.46 8.92
N ARG A 52 10.37 -1.69 7.85
CA ARG A 52 9.13 -0.92 7.76
C ARG A 52 7.90 -1.81 7.76
N LEU A 53 7.98 -2.95 7.06
CA LEU A 53 6.88 -3.90 7.03
C LEU A 53 6.61 -4.45 8.42
N LYS A 54 7.64 -4.77 9.18
CA LYS A 54 7.48 -5.25 10.55
C LYS A 54 6.87 -4.19 11.45
N GLU A 55 7.23 -2.94 11.26
CA GLU A 55 6.61 -1.84 12.00
C GLU A 55 5.12 -1.74 11.73
N ILE A 56 4.76 -1.84 10.45
CA ILE A 56 3.35 -1.79 10.06
C ILE A 56 2.59 -2.94 10.70
N GLU A 57 3.16 -4.13 10.67
CA GLU A 57 2.52 -5.32 11.25
C GLU A 57 2.30 -5.16 12.74
N ALA A 58 3.28 -4.57 13.44
CA ALA A 58 3.15 -4.34 14.87
C ALA A 58 2.02 -3.35 15.18
N VAL A 59 1.92 -2.29 14.40
CA VAL A 59 0.84 -1.32 14.59
C VAL A 59 -0.51 -1.93 14.24
N ALA A 60 -0.56 -2.74 13.18
CA ALA A 60 -1.82 -3.38 12.78
C ALA A 60 -2.34 -4.32 13.87
N VAL A 61 -1.45 -5.03 14.55
CA VAL A 61 -1.85 -5.91 15.65
C VAL A 61 -2.46 -5.11 16.80
N ALA A 62 -1.98 -3.88 17.02
CA ALA A 62 -2.52 -3.02 18.06
C ALA A 62 -3.88 -2.42 17.70
N HIS A 63 -4.33 -2.58 16.46
CA HIS A 63 -5.61 -2.04 15.97
C HIS A 63 -6.42 -3.16 15.34
N PRO A 64 -6.95 -4.08 16.13
CA PRO A 64 -7.59 -5.29 15.59
C PRO A 64 -8.86 -5.04 14.79
N GLU A 65 -9.48 -3.88 14.94
CA GLU A 65 -10.65 -3.50 14.14
C GLU A 65 -10.29 -3.12 12.72
N SER A 66 -9.00 -2.89 12.46
CA SER A 66 -8.49 -2.57 11.13
C SER A 66 -7.77 -3.80 10.56
N SER A 67 -7.53 -3.79 9.26
CA SER A 67 -6.79 -4.89 8.64
C SER A 67 -5.66 -4.37 7.77
N TRP A 68 -4.61 -5.15 7.74
CA TRP A 68 -3.44 -4.89 6.90
C TRP A 68 -3.13 -6.17 6.13
N LYS A 69 -3.09 -6.05 4.82
CA LYS A 69 -2.72 -7.16 3.95
C LYS A 69 -1.58 -6.72 3.06
N PHE A 70 -0.48 -7.41 3.11
CA PHE A 70 0.67 -7.10 2.28
C PHE A 70 0.80 -8.09 1.14
N ILE A 71 1.03 -7.56 -0.06
CA ILE A 71 1.24 -8.37 -1.25
C ILE A 71 2.57 -7.97 -1.86
N LYS A 72 3.48 -8.94 -1.97
CA LYS A 72 4.74 -8.72 -2.66
C LYS A 72 4.51 -8.94 -4.14
N GLY A 73 4.69 -7.90 -4.93
CA GLY A 73 4.47 -8.02 -6.35
C GLY A 73 4.78 -6.72 -7.08
N ASN A 74 4.73 -6.79 -8.39
CA ASN A 74 5.02 -5.65 -9.25
C ASN A 74 3.73 -5.09 -9.81
N ILE A 75 3.54 -3.78 -9.70
CA ILE A 75 2.33 -3.13 -10.21
C ILE A 75 2.21 -3.23 -11.72
N ALA A 76 3.29 -3.56 -12.42
CA ALA A 76 3.24 -3.80 -13.85
C ALA A 76 2.62 -5.16 -14.21
N ASN A 77 2.44 -6.03 -13.22
CA ASN A 77 1.79 -7.31 -13.43
C ASN A 77 0.28 -7.12 -13.43
N LYS A 78 -0.28 -7.04 -14.63
CA LYS A 78 -1.71 -6.73 -14.79
C LYS A 78 -2.60 -7.79 -14.15
N GLU A 79 -2.22 -9.06 -14.28
CA GLU A 79 -3.02 -10.15 -13.70
C GLU A 79 -3.09 -10.05 -12.19
N LEU A 80 -1.95 -9.71 -11.56
CA LEU A 80 -1.90 -9.53 -10.12
C LEU A 80 -2.79 -8.36 -9.69
N ILE A 81 -2.70 -7.25 -10.38
CA ILE A 81 -3.50 -6.07 -10.06
C ILE A 81 -4.99 -6.37 -10.24
N ASP A 82 -5.36 -7.03 -11.34
CA ASP A 82 -6.76 -7.38 -11.57
C ASP A 82 -7.27 -8.28 -10.45
N GLN A 83 -6.46 -9.25 -10.02
CA GLN A 83 -6.84 -10.15 -8.94
C GLN A 83 -7.04 -9.39 -7.62
N ILE A 84 -6.15 -8.44 -7.33
CA ILE A 84 -6.27 -7.63 -6.11
C ILE A 84 -7.58 -6.86 -6.11
N PHE A 85 -7.93 -6.25 -7.26
CA PHE A 85 -9.18 -5.50 -7.35
C PHE A 85 -10.39 -6.40 -7.22
N GLN A 86 -10.34 -7.61 -7.78
CA GLN A 86 -11.45 -8.54 -7.66
C GLN A 86 -11.64 -9.03 -6.24
N GLU A 87 -10.55 -9.32 -5.54
CA GLU A 87 -10.62 -9.90 -4.20
C GLU A 87 -10.91 -8.87 -3.13
N ASN A 88 -10.35 -7.68 -3.27
CA ASN A 88 -10.38 -6.68 -2.19
C ASN A 88 -11.31 -5.52 -2.47
N LYS A 89 -11.61 -5.27 -3.74
CA LYS A 89 -12.54 -4.21 -4.18
C LYS A 89 -12.24 -2.87 -3.50
N PRO A 90 -11.00 -2.37 -3.63
CA PRO A 90 -10.66 -1.13 -2.96
C PRO A 90 -11.47 0.04 -3.50
N SER A 91 -11.91 0.89 -2.61
CA SER A 91 -12.64 2.09 -3.00
C SER A 91 -11.70 3.28 -3.22
N ILE A 92 -10.47 3.18 -2.72
CA ILE A 92 -9.47 4.23 -2.84
C ILE A 92 -8.15 3.57 -3.23
N VAL A 93 -7.45 4.21 -4.18
CA VAL A 93 -6.13 3.75 -4.60
C VAL A 93 -5.15 4.90 -4.44
N VAL A 94 -4.06 4.65 -3.72
CA VAL A 94 -2.97 5.61 -3.57
C VAL A 94 -1.74 4.99 -4.21
N ASN A 95 -1.28 5.58 -5.29
CA ASN A 95 -0.17 5.03 -6.05
C ASN A 95 1.12 5.78 -5.72
N LEU A 96 1.94 5.16 -4.88
CA LEU A 96 3.21 5.73 -4.45
C LEU A 96 4.40 4.92 -4.94
N ALA A 97 4.15 3.88 -5.74
CA ALA A 97 5.24 3.09 -6.30
C ALA A 97 6.05 3.94 -7.25
N ALA A 98 7.36 4.02 -7.01
CA ALA A 98 8.26 4.76 -7.85
C ALA A 98 8.99 3.81 -8.78
N GLN A 99 9.02 4.15 -10.06
CA GLN A 99 9.82 3.44 -11.05
C GLN A 99 10.65 4.46 -11.79
N ALA A 100 11.84 4.05 -12.21
CA ALA A 100 12.71 4.95 -12.94
C ALA A 100 12.02 5.46 -14.21
N GLY A 101 12.02 6.77 -14.39
CA GLY A 101 11.44 7.37 -15.58
C GLY A 101 9.93 7.46 -15.60
N VAL A 102 9.27 7.08 -14.54
CA VAL A 102 7.82 7.13 -14.49
C VAL A 102 7.34 8.55 -14.30
N ARG A 103 6.54 8.99 -15.25
CA ARG A 103 5.90 10.31 -15.21
C ARG A 103 4.41 10.20 -15.44
N TYR A 104 3.96 9.12 -16.01
CA TYR A 104 2.57 8.99 -16.42
C TYR A 104 1.64 8.89 -15.22
N SER A 105 2.15 8.61 -14.03
CA SER A 105 1.31 8.63 -12.83
C SER A 105 0.73 10.01 -12.58
N ILE A 106 1.42 11.05 -13.06
CA ILE A 106 0.94 12.42 -12.94
C ILE A 106 0.12 12.82 -14.14
N THR A 107 0.52 12.33 -15.33
CA THR A 107 -0.10 12.75 -16.59
C THR A 107 -1.27 11.88 -17.01
N ASN A 108 -1.34 10.65 -16.49
CA ASN A 108 -2.41 9.71 -16.83
C ASN A 108 -2.97 9.07 -15.57
N PRO A 109 -3.70 9.84 -14.77
CA PRO A 109 -4.25 9.30 -13.52
C PRO A 109 -5.23 8.15 -13.74
N ASP A 110 -5.82 8.05 -14.92
CA ASP A 110 -6.76 6.98 -15.22
C ASP A 110 -6.10 5.62 -15.34
N VAL A 111 -4.78 5.58 -15.39
CA VAL A 111 -4.04 4.32 -15.45
C VAL A 111 -4.04 3.63 -14.07
N TYR A 112 -4.35 4.35 -13.04
CA TYR A 112 -4.25 3.88 -11.65
C TYR A 112 -5.57 3.66 -10.97
#